data_be993b574d142ca8192a80a592ab6112
#
_entry.id   be993b574d142ca8192a80a592ab6112
#
_cell.length_a   1.000
_cell.length_b   1.000
_cell.length_c   1.000
_cell.angle_alpha   90.00
_cell.angle_beta   90.00
_cell.angle_gamma   90.00
#
_symmetry.space_group_name_H-M   'P 1'
#
loop_
_entity.id
_entity.type
_entity.pdbx_description
1 polymer ?
#
loop_
_entity_poly.entity_id
_entity_poly.type
_entity_poly.pdbx_seq_one_letter_code
_entity_poly.pdbx_strand_id
1 'polypeptide(L)'
;IVPNQNLFKITNEKTGFKLEVSEDQKNIISEKGVAKTIRLEDYFKEKNLLNKIKFIKSDVDGPEFAVLKSAGSILENKSLKIFFEWDYEYIEIAGDNPEEMLELLYKNGFKIYSPDFKNNKYSPIDKNRLLSFKTVDTVNLLCKKE
;
A
#
# COMPACT_ATOMS: atom_id res chain seq x y z
N ILE A 1 12.29 9.93 20.53
CA ILE A 1 10.81 9.95 20.53
C ILE A 1 10.43 10.13 19.08
N VAL A 2 9.91 9.09 18.43
CA VAL A 2 9.40 9.18 17.06
C VAL A 2 7.93 9.60 17.16
N PRO A 3 7.58 10.84 16.81
CA PRO A 3 6.19 11.26 16.74
C PRO A 3 5.57 10.63 15.49
N ASN A 4 4.39 10.10 15.60
CA ASN A 4 3.59 9.44 14.56
C ASN A 4 3.88 7.94 14.34
N GLN A 5 3.74 7.17 15.39
CA GLN A 5 3.50 5.75 15.24
C GLN A 5 1.97 5.53 15.19
N ASN A 6 1.47 5.19 14.03
CA ASN A 6 0.10 4.72 13.93
C ASN A 6 0.07 3.29 14.49
N LEU A 7 -0.74 3.07 15.50
CA LEU A 7 -1.03 1.75 16.05
C LEU A 7 -2.32 1.25 15.38
N PHE A 8 -2.25 0.07 14.83
CA PHE A 8 -3.40 -0.60 14.22
C PHE A 8 -3.92 -1.67 15.16
N LYS A 9 -5.23 -1.72 15.35
CA LYS A 9 -5.90 -2.82 16.03
C LYS A 9 -6.33 -3.85 15.01
N ILE A 10 -5.78 -5.06 15.14
CA ILE A 10 -6.22 -6.19 14.36
C ILE A 10 -7.37 -6.86 15.11
N THR A 11 -8.59 -6.73 14.64
CA THR A 11 -9.73 -7.46 15.16
C THR A 11 -10.04 -8.64 14.26
N ASN A 12 -10.24 -9.80 14.88
CA ASN A 12 -10.58 -11.03 14.18
C ASN A 12 -12.11 -11.09 14.02
N GLU A 13 -12.65 -10.54 12.94
CA GLU A 13 -14.03 -10.76 12.55
C GLU A 13 -14.10 -11.89 11.52
N LYS A 14 -15.25 -12.57 11.43
CA LYS A 14 -15.47 -13.79 10.62
C LYS A 14 -15.17 -13.64 9.10
N THR A 15 -14.83 -12.48 8.63
CA THR A 15 -14.64 -12.13 7.21
C THR A 15 -13.29 -11.47 6.90
N GLY A 16 -12.33 -11.50 7.81
CA GLY A 16 -11.02 -10.89 7.58
C GLY A 16 -10.55 -9.99 8.73
N PHE A 17 -9.40 -9.37 8.54
CA PHE A 17 -8.82 -8.47 9.52
C PHE A 17 -9.40 -7.08 9.32
N LYS A 18 -10.08 -6.53 10.32
CA LYS A 18 -10.45 -5.12 10.34
C LYS A 18 -9.32 -4.35 11.00
N LEU A 19 -8.73 -3.43 10.25
CA LEU A 19 -7.76 -2.48 10.79
C LEU A 19 -8.51 -1.24 11.29
N GLU A 20 -8.55 -1.03 12.60
CA GLU A 20 -8.99 0.24 13.16
C GLU A 20 -7.75 1.09 13.44
N VAL A 21 -7.65 2.24 12.77
CA VAL A 21 -6.65 3.25 13.07
C VAL A 21 -7.11 4.02 14.29
N SER A 22 -6.40 3.89 15.40
CA SER A 22 -6.66 4.67 16.61
C SER A 22 -5.98 6.04 16.46
N GLU A 23 -6.74 7.12 16.52
CA GLU A 23 -6.20 8.50 16.58
C GLU A 23 -5.41 8.76 17.87
N ASP A 24 -5.66 8.02 18.92
CA ASP A 24 -5.14 8.21 20.28
C ASP A 24 -3.92 7.33 20.56
N GLN A 25 -3.01 7.07 19.76
CA GLN A 25 -1.68 6.45 20.03
C GLN A 25 -1.59 5.50 21.26
N LYS A 26 -2.72 5.01 21.77
CA LYS A 26 -2.76 4.08 22.92
C LYS A 26 -2.50 2.66 22.41
N ASN A 27 -1.66 1.96 23.14
CA ASN A 27 -1.37 0.56 22.89
C ASN A 27 -2.66 -0.23 22.73
N ILE A 28 -2.96 -0.64 21.51
CA ILE A 28 -4.07 -1.52 21.25
C ILE A 28 -3.55 -2.92 21.47
N ILE A 29 -4.01 -3.54 22.54
CA ILE A 29 -3.70 -4.94 22.86
C ILE A 29 -4.75 -5.79 22.16
N SER A 30 -4.32 -6.55 21.16
CA SER A 30 -5.13 -7.65 20.64
C SER A 30 -4.87 -8.89 21.49
N GLU A 31 -5.77 -9.85 21.46
CA GLU A 31 -5.53 -11.17 22.10
C GLU A 31 -4.27 -11.88 21.57
N LYS A 32 -3.75 -11.43 20.44
CA LYS A 32 -2.56 -11.96 19.76
C LYS A 32 -1.29 -11.13 19.95
N GLY A 33 -1.35 -10.01 20.68
CA GLY A 33 -0.19 -9.16 20.95
C GLY A 33 -0.34 -7.72 20.43
N VAL A 34 0.71 -6.94 20.61
CA VAL A 34 0.81 -5.53 20.18
C VAL A 34 1.70 -5.46 18.96
N ALA A 35 1.17 -4.93 17.85
CA ALA A 35 1.96 -4.63 16.67
C ALA A 35 2.30 -3.14 16.65
N LYS A 36 3.59 -2.83 16.47
CA LYS A 36 4.08 -1.47 16.30
C LYS A 36 4.26 -1.19 14.82
N THR A 37 3.62 -0.13 14.34
CA THR A 37 3.79 0.31 12.96
C THR A 37 4.85 1.41 12.86
N ILE A 38 5.53 1.45 11.73
CA ILE A 38 6.53 2.46 11.40
C ILE A 38 6.28 2.95 9.98
N ARG A 39 6.65 4.20 9.70
CA ARG A 39 6.66 4.71 8.34
C ARG A 39 7.90 4.21 7.62
N LEU A 40 7.74 3.78 6.37
CA LEU A 40 8.86 3.27 5.57
C LEU A 40 9.96 4.32 5.40
N GLU A 41 9.59 5.56 5.05
CA GLU A 41 10.55 6.64 4.86
C GLU A 41 11.39 6.88 6.11
N ASP A 42 10.76 6.98 7.28
CA ASP A 42 11.46 7.23 8.55
C ASP A 42 12.44 6.11 8.88
N TYR A 43 12.00 4.86 8.72
CA TYR A 43 12.83 3.68 8.97
C TYR A 43 14.06 3.64 8.05
N PHE A 44 13.85 3.82 6.74
CA PHE A 44 14.96 3.76 5.79
C PHE A 44 15.85 4.99 5.83
N LYS A 45 15.33 6.14 6.24
CA LYS A 45 16.12 7.35 6.51
C LYS A 45 17.07 7.13 7.69
N GLU A 46 16.57 6.58 8.80
CA GLU A 46 17.40 6.23 9.98
C GLU A 46 18.52 5.26 9.61
N LYS A 47 18.27 4.33 8.71
CA LYS A 47 19.25 3.34 8.22
C LYS A 47 20.17 3.85 7.10
N ASN A 48 20.01 5.08 6.63
CA ASN A 48 20.71 5.63 5.45
C ASN A 48 20.51 4.79 4.17
N LEU A 49 19.29 4.28 3.96
CA LEU A 49 18.96 3.36 2.87
C LEU A 49 17.93 3.92 1.87
N LEU A 50 17.43 5.15 2.01
CA LEU A 50 16.38 5.72 1.15
C LEU A 50 16.66 5.54 -0.35
N ASN A 51 17.88 5.85 -0.78
CA ASN A 51 18.27 5.75 -2.19
C ASN A 51 18.61 4.34 -2.66
N LYS A 52 18.61 3.36 -1.74
CA LYS A 52 18.94 1.96 -2.05
C LYS A 52 17.71 1.10 -2.28
N ILE A 53 16.53 1.61 -1.94
CA ILE A 53 15.27 0.88 -2.12
C ILE A 53 14.89 0.89 -3.59
N LYS A 54 14.84 -0.28 -4.21
CA LYS A 54 14.51 -0.47 -5.62
C LYS A 54 13.24 -1.26 -5.86
N PHE A 55 12.70 -1.87 -4.81
CA PHE A 55 11.52 -2.68 -4.90
C PHE A 55 10.73 -2.62 -3.58
N ILE A 56 9.43 -2.45 -3.69
CA ILE A 56 8.47 -2.57 -2.59
C ILE A 56 7.44 -3.61 -3.01
N LYS A 57 7.22 -4.64 -2.18
CA LYS A 57 6.04 -5.49 -2.26
C LYS A 57 5.11 -5.10 -1.10
N SER A 58 3.86 -4.81 -1.41
CA SER A 58 2.80 -4.61 -0.43
C SER A 58 1.68 -5.62 -0.67
N ASP A 59 1.27 -6.29 0.40
CA ASP A 59 0.26 -7.35 0.40
C ASP A 59 -0.25 -7.41 1.85
N VAL A 60 -1.13 -6.46 2.18
CA VAL A 60 -1.51 -6.12 3.56
C VAL A 60 -3.03 -6.04 3.75
N ASP A 61 -3.77 -6.58 2.79
CA ASP A 61 -5.23 -6.75 2.83
C ASP A 61 -6.00 -5.45 3.14
N GLY A 62 -5.72 -4.37 2.39
CA GLY A 62 -6.48 -3.12 2.41
C GLY A 62 -5.67 -1.84 2.68
N PRO A 63 -4.72 -1.78 3.64
CA PRO A 63 -3.97 -0.55 3.92
C PRO A 63 -2.79 -0.27 2.97
N GLU A 64 -2.82 -0.76 1.73
CA GLU A 64 -1.80 -0.53 0.70
C GLU A 64 -1.53 0.95 0.49
N PHE A 65 -2.57 1.79 0.51
CA PHE A 65 -2.40 3.22 0.36
C PHE A 65 -1.63 3.85 1.54
N ALA A 66 -1.89 3.40 2.75
CA ALA A 66 -1.13 3.84 3.92
C ALA A 66 0.35 3.45 3.80
N VAL A 67 0.65 2.24 3.30
CA VAL A 67 2.03 1.80 2.99
C VAL A 67 2.66 2.73 1.97
N LEU A 68 2.00 3.03 0.85
CA LEU A 68 2.52 3.92 -0.20
C LEU A 68 2.71 5.35 0.32
N LYS A 69 1.75 5.91 1.07
CA LYS A 69 1.90 7.22 1.72
C LYS A 69 3.11 7.25 2.65
N SER A 70 3.36 6.15 3.38
CA SER A 70 4.50 6.05 4.30
C SER A 70 5.87 6.00 3.60
N ALA A 71 5.90 5.66 2.31
CA ALA A 71 7.14 5.58 1.53
C ALA A 71 7.74 6.97 1.23
N GLY A 72 6.92 8.04 1.21
CA GLY A 72 7.40 9.41 1.08
C GLY A 72 8.37 9.61 -0.09
N SER A 73 9.55 10.17 0.18
CA SER A 73 10.59 10.45 -0.81
C SER A 73 11.16 9.19 -1.50
N ILE A 74 10.95 8.00 -0.95
CA ILE A 74 11.32 6.74 -1.64
C ILE A 74 10.58 6.64 -2.98
N LEU A 75 9.33 7.14 -3.05
CA LEU A 75 8.56 7.14 -4.29
C LEU A 75 9.21 7.97 -5.41
N GLU A 76 10.10 8.89 -5.11
CA GLU A 76 10.81 9.70 -6.11
C GLU A 76 11.93 8.93 -6.84
N ASN A 77 12.38 7.81 -6.26
CA ASN A 77 13.45 7.01 -6.85
C ASN A 77 13.06 6.49 -8.24
N LYS A 78 13.84 6.87 -9.27
CA LYS A 78 13.57 6.52 -10.67
C LYS A 78 13.62 5.02 -10.95
N SER A 79 14.42 4.25 -10.18
CA SER A 79 14.57 2.81 -10.35
C SER A 79 13.60 1.99 -9.49
N LEU A 80 12.74 2.64 -8.69
CA LEU A 80 11.79 1.96 -7.84
C LEU A 80 10.73 1.24 -8.66
N LYS A 81 10.49 -0.01 -8.29
CA LYS A 81 9.34 -0.80 -8.73
C LYS A 81 8.49 -1.12 -7.51
N ILE A 82 7.19 -1.08 -7.68
CA ILE A 82 6.23 -1.41 -6.63
C ILE A 82 5.36 -2.54 -7.15
N PHE A 83 5.18 -3.54 -6.32
CA PHE A 83 4.28 -4.65 -6.58
C PHE A 83 3.28 -4.71 -5.42
N PHE A 84 1.99 -4.58 -5.70
CA PHE A 84 0.99 -4.58 -4.66
C PHE A 84 -0.31 -5.22 -5.14
N GLU A 85 -1.09 -5.66 -4.17
CA GLU A 85 -2.41 -6.17 -4.42
C GLU A 85 -3.40 -5.00 -4.52
N TRP A 86 -4.12 -4.93 -5.61
CA TRP A 86 -5.22 -4.01 -5.81
C TRP A 86 -6.52 -4.72 -5.48
N ASP A 87 -7.14 -4.31 -4.39
CA ASP A 87 -8.48 -4.67 -4.01
C ASP A 87 -9.25 -3.39 -3.70
N TYR A 88 -10.15 -3.03 -4.59
CA TYR A 88 -10.88 -1.77 -4.49
C TYR A 88 -11.68 -1.69 -3.18
N GLU A 89 -12.40 -2.77 -2.86
CA GLU A 89 -13.28 -2.83 -1.70
C GLU A 89 -12.48 -2.79 -0.39
N TYR A 90 -11.37 -3.52 -0.31
CA TYR A 90 -10.54 -3.53 0.89
C TYR A 90 -9.84 -2.20 1.15
N ILE A 91 -9.46 -1.48 0.11
CA ILE A 91 -8.91 -0.12 0.24
C ILE A 91 -9.98 0.82 0.84
N GLU A 92 -11.24 0.74 0.37
CA GLU A 92 -12.34 1.53 0.95
C GLU A 92 -12.68 1.12 2.39
N ILE A 93 -12.69 -0.19 2.70
CA ILE A 93 -12.90 -0.71 4.05
C ILE A 93 -11.80 -0.22 5.01
N ALA A 94 -10.57 -0.11 4.54
CA ALA A 94 -9.46 0.47 5.31
C ALA A 94 -9.61 1.99 5.55
N GLY A 95 -10.64 2.62 4.98
CA GLY A 95 -10.89 4.06 5.10
C GLY A 95 -10.09 4.92 4.13
N ASP A 96 -9.45 4.32 3.16
CA ASP A 96 -8.66 4.99 2.13
C ASP A 96 -9.49 5.18 0.83
N ASN A 97 -9.01 6.08 -0.05
CA ASN A 97 -9.64 6.35 -1.34
C ASN A 97 -8.80 5.72 -2.45
N PRO A 98 -9.34 4.72 -3.19
CA PRO A 98 -8.63 4.07 -4.30
C PRO A 98 -8.18 5.04 -5.40
N GLU A 99 -8.97 6.08 -5.69
CA GLU A 99 -8.62 7.08 -6.70
C GLU A 99 -7.41 7.91 -6.29
N GLU A 100 -7.36 8.36 -5.02
CA GLU A 100 -6.21 9.10 -4.48
C GLU A 100 -4.94 8.25 -4.46
N MET A 101 -5.06 6.94 -4.21
CA MET A 101 -3.95 6.01 -4.27
C MET A 101 -3.34 5.96 -5.68
N LEU A 102 -4.18 5.85 -6.71
CA LEU A 102 -3.73 5.89 -8.11
C LEU A 102 -3.10 7.24 -8.47
N GLU A 103 -3.69 8.35 -8.00
CA GLU A 103 -3.14 9.69 -8.22
C GLU A 103 -1.76 9.86 -7.60
N LEU A 104 -1.55 9.33 -6.39
CA LEU A 104 -0.22 9.33 -5.76
C LEU A 104 0.81 8.63 -6.66
N LEU A 105 0.47 7.47 -7.22
CA LEU A 105 1.37 6.71 -8.11
C LEU A 105 1.66 7.48 -9.40
N TYR A 106 0.63 8.00 -10.08
CA TYR A 106 0.80 8.77 -11.32
C TYR A 106 1.57 10.06 -11.09
N LYS A 107 1.30 10.80 -10.02
CA LYS A 107 2.04 12.02 -9.66
C LYS A 107 3.54 11.77 -9.46
N ASN A 108 3.89 10.57 -8.98
CA ASN A 108 5.27 10.14 -8.81
C ASN A 108 5.88 9.52 -10.09
N GLY A 109 5.17 9.55 -11.21
CA GLY A 109 5.67 9.09 -12.52
C GLY A 109 5.60 7.58 -12.74
N PHE A 110 4.83 6.85 -11.94
CA PHE A 110 4.63 5.42 -12.16
C PHE A 110 3.63 5.15 -13.28
N LYS A 111 3.93 4.17 -14.11
CA LYS A 111 2.98 3.47 -14.96
C LYS A 111 2.56 2.17 -14.30
N ILE A 112 1.30 1.82 -14.44
CA ILE A 112 0.70 0.65 -13.78
C ILE A 112 0.46 -0.44 -14.82
N TYR A 113 0.77 -1.66 -14.43
CA TYR A 113 0.67 -2.85 -15.27
C TYR A 113 -0.07 -3.94 -14.51
N SER A 114 -1.00 -4.61 -15.17
CA SER A 114 -1.68 -5.79 -14.66
C SER A 114 -1.16 -7.06 -15.34
N PRO A 115 -1.30 -8.24 -14.70
CA PRO A 115 -0.96 -9.50 -15.33
C PRO A 115 -1.87 -9.77 -16.54
N ASP A 116 -1.26 -10.15 -17.63
CA ASP A 116 -1.91 -10.64 -18.84
C ASP A 116 -1.60 -12.13 -18.96
N PHE A 117 -2.43 -12.94 -18.33
CA PHE A 117 -2.25 -14.39 -18.28
C PHE A 117 -2.26 -15.05 -19.66
N LYS A 118 -3.01 -14.48 -20.60
CA LYS A 118 -3.11 -15.00 -21.96
C LYS A 118 -1.77 -14.93 -22.68
N ASN A 119 -1.02 -13.86 -22.47
CA ASN A 119 0.26 -13.60 -23.14
C ASN A 119 1.46 -13.81 -22.21
N ASN A 120 1.24 -14.31 -20.99
CA ASN A 120 2.25 -14.53 -19.95
C ASN A 120 3.16 -13.31 -19.73
N LYS A 121 2.56 -12.13 -19.61
CA LYS A 121 3.27 -10.86 -19.43
C LYS A 121 2.45 -9.88 -18.57
N TYR A 122 3.06 -8.77 -18.19
CA TYR A 122 2.39 -7.62 -17.63
C TYR A 122 2.07 -6.62 -18.74
N SER A 123 0.83 -6.17 -18.83
CA SER A 123 0.35 -5.19 -19.81
C SER A 123 -0.13 -3.91 -19.11
N PRO A 124 0.08 -2.73 -19.71
CA PRO A 124 -0.40 -1.49 -19.13
C PRO A 124 -1.90 -1.54 -18.86
N ILE A 125 -2.31 -0.98 -17.75
CA ILE A 125 -3.71 -0.82 -17.37
C ILE A 125 -3.97 0.64 -16.99
N ASP A 126 -5.09 1.19 -17.45
CA ASP A 126 -5.46 2.57 -17.17
C ASP A 126 -6.28 2.72 -15.87
N LYS A 127 -6.34 3.97 -15.38
CA LYS A 127 -7.06 4.35 -14.16
C LYS A 127 -8.54 3.92 -14.22
N ASN A 128 -9.23 4.17 -15.33
CA ASN A 128 -10.67 3.91 -15.43
C ASN A 128 -10.95 2.40 -15.34
N ARG A 129 -10.09 1.59 -15.95
CA ARG A 129 -10.20 0.13 -15.86
C ARG A 129 -9.98 -0.35 -14.42
N LEU A 130 -8.96 0.18 -13.72
CA LEU A 130 -8.72 -0.16 -12.30
C LEU A 130 -9.89 0.23 -11.41
N LEU A 131 -10.44 1.43 -11.60
CA LEU A 131 -11.60 1.90 -10.83
C LEU A 131 -12.89 1.15 -11.17
N SER A 132 -12.93 0.41 -12.27
CA SER A 132 -14.07 -0.46 -12.60
C SER A 132 -14.08 -1.80 -11.86
N PHE A 133 -12.97 -2.18 -11.21
CA PHE A 133 -12.88 -3.40 -10.39
C PHE A 133 -13.47 -3.17 -9.00
N LYS A 134 -14.79 -2.94 -8.94
CA LYS A 134 -15.45 -2.50 -7.70
C LYS A 134 -15.88 -3.64 -6.76
N THR A 135 -15.91 -4.88 -7.18
CA THR A 135 -16.63 -5.88 -6.39
C THR A 135 -16.06 -7.29 -6.32
N VAL A 136 -15.09 -7.71 -7.09
CA VAL A 136 -14.71 -9.14 -7.09
C VAL A 136 -13.26 -9.41 -7.52
N ASP A 137 -12.56 -8.44 -8.08
CA ASP A 137 -11.31 -8.74 -8.75
C ASP A 137 -10.11 -8.18 -8.00
N THR A 138 -9.60 -8.95 -7.07
CA THR A 138 -8.26 -8.72 -6.53
C THR A 138 -7.22 -8.97 -7.63
N VAL A 139 -6.37 -8.00 -7.90
CA VAL A 139 -5.33 -8.11 -8.92
C VAL A 139 -3.98 -7.61 -8.44
N ASN A 140 -2.95 -8.40 -8.67
CA ASN A 140 -1.58 -7.98 -8.38
C ASN A 140 -1.07 -7.02 -9.45
N LEU A 141 -0.72 -5.81 -9.07
CA LEU A 141 -0.25 -4.76 -9.97
C LEU A 141 1.25 -4.55 -9.85
N LEU A 142 1.89 -4.31 -10.97
CA LEU A 142 3.28 -3.88 -11.05
C LEU A 142 3.34 -2.41 -11.46
N CYS A 143 3.95 -1.56 -10.63
CA CYS A 143 4.22 -0.18 -10.95
C CYS A 143 5.70 0.05 -11.20
N LYS A 144 6.03 0.74 -12.26
CA LYS A 144 7.41 1.13 -12.60
C LYS A 144 7.44 2.47 -13.30
N LYS A 145 8.58 3.14 -13.23
CA LYS A 145 8.87 4.35 -14.02
C LYS A 145 9.61 3.95 -15.30
N GLU A 146 9.38 4.69 -16.34
CA GLU A 146 10.11 4.58 -17.61
C GLU A 146 11.18 5.66 -17.74
#